data_b45847d7b7e42656180ee58d5cba88a0
#
_entry.id   b45847d7b7e42656180ee58d5cba88a0
#
_cell.length_a   1.000
_cell.length_b   1.000
_cell.length_c   1.000
_cell.angle_alpha   90.00
_cell.angle_beta   90.00
_cell.angle_gamma   90.00
#
_symmetry.space_group_name_H-M   'P 1'
#
loop_
_entity.id
_entity.type
_entity.pdbx_description
1 polymer ?
#
loop_
_entity_poly.entity_id
_entity_poly.type
_entity_poly.pdbx_seq_one_letter_code
_entity_poly.pdbx_strand_id
1 'polypeptide(L)'
;SRYAQRLPIGKDSLLKTFKHSAIKRFYADWYRPNLMAVMVVGDIDVAETEKLISQYFGGLKNPANPRPRIAATVPARTKNDALVVTDKEATNFQIELNYSTVKTKPETTIEDYRRNSIIKSLFTSMLNQRMNELSQSGNPPFSFAGGNFGSYARGYEAFNAFAIPGPKGPDTALRAVLTELERVKKFGFTQGELERAKSILGKIDLAE
;
A
#
# COMPACT_ATOMS: atom_id res chain seq x y z
N SER A 1 -16.66 6.64 4.77
CA SER A 1 -15.70 5.90 5.59
C SER A 1 -15.11 6.79 6.68
N ARG A 2 -14.78 6.21 7.83
CA ARG A 2 -14.10 6.94 8.93
C ARG A 2 -12.71 7.47 8.53
N TYR A 3 -12.07 6.88 7.55
CA TYR A 3 -10.77 7.34 7.06
C TYR A 3 -10.82 8.78 6.53
N ALA A 4 -11.87 9.17 5.82
CA ALA A 4 -12.03 10.52 5.30
C ALA A 4 -12.17 11.61 6.40
N GLN A 5 -12.57 11.21 7.62
CA GLN A 5 -12.80 12.12 8.74
C GLN A 5 -11.61 12.16 9.72
N ARG A 6 -10.59 11.33 9.52
CA ARG A 6 -9.49 11.12 10.47
C ARG A 6 -8.14 11.21 9.77
N LEU A 7 -7.82 12.38 9.30
CA LEU A 7 -6.49 12.67 8.75
C LEU A 7 -5.44 12.48 9.86
N PRO A 8 -4.35 11.75 9.60
CA PRO A 8 -3.30 11.47 10.61
C PRO A 8 -2.67 12.72 11.20
N ILE A 9 -2.49 13.78 10.39
CA ILE A 9 -1.94 15.06 10.85
C ILE A 9 -2.85 15.78 11.86
N GLY A 10 -4.14 15.43 11.90
CA GLY A 10 -5.12 16.09 12.77
C GLY A 10 -5.65 17.41 12.18
N LYS A 11 -6.43 18.09 13.00
CA LYS A 11 -6.98 19.42 12.68
C LYS A 11 -6.42 20.44 13.68
N ASP A 12 -5.96 21.58 13.20
CA ASP A 12 -5.41 22.66 14.03
C ASP A 12 -6.35 23.06 15.18
N SER A 13 -7.63 23.20 14.91
CA SER A 13 -8.64 23.50 15.91
C SER A 13 -8.73 22.46 17.04
N LEU A 14 -8.57 21.15 16.69
CA LEU A 14 -8.56 20.08 17.68
C LEU A 14 -7.25 20.08 18.48
N LEU A 15 -6.12 20.32 17.81
CA LEU A 15 -4.81 20.38 18.47
C LEU A 15 -4.74 21.51 19.51
N LYS A 16 -5.43 22.63 19.27
CA LYS A 16 -5.50 23.75 20.21
C LYS A 16 -6.50 23.57 21.36
N THR A 17 -7.48 22.71 21.21
CA THR A 17 -8.63 22.65 22.15
C THR A 17 -8.84 21.30 22.83
N PHE A 18 -8.14 20.23 22.44
CA PHE A 18 -8.35 18.91 23.05
C PHE A 18 -7.92 18.90 24.53
N LYS A 19 -8.65 18.14 25.34
CA LYS A 19 -8.34 17.97 26.76
C LYS A 19 -7.23 16.92 26.95
N HIS A 20 -6.29 17.15 27.84
CA HIS A 20 -5.23 16.18 28.17
C HIS A 20 -5.80 14.81 28.59
N SER A 21 -6.99 14.79 29.21
CA SER A 21 -7.70 13.57 29.55
C SER A 21 -8.05 12.69 28.32
N ALA A 22 -8.21 13.30 27.15
CA ALA A 22 -8.48 12.54 25.91
C ALA A 22 -7.26 11.73 25.47
N ILE A 23 -6.06 12.29 25.55
CA ILE A 23 -4.80 11.58 25.25
C ILE A 23 -4.53 10.51 26.30
N LYS A 24 -4.67 10.84 27.60
CA LYS A 24 -4.47 9.85 28.66
C LYS A 24 -5.41 8.63 28.50
N ARG A 25 -6.68 8.89 28.18
CA ARG A 25 -7.65 7.83 27.90
C ARG A 25 -7.26 7.03 26.67
N PHE A 26 -6.85 7.70 25.57
CA PHE A 26 -6.41 7.02 24.35
C PHE A 26 -5.21 6.09 24.63
N TYR A 27 -4.25 6.56 25.40
CA TYR A 27 -3.10 5.77 25.80
C TYR A 27 -3.53 4.56 26.62
N ALA A 28 -4.36 4.74 27.65
CA ALA A 28 -4.86 3.66 28.49
C ALA A 28 -5.71 2.62 27.71
N ASP A 29 -6.49 3.08 26.72
CA ASP A 29 -7.33 2.20 25.91
C ASP A 29 -6.52 1.31 24.94
N TRP A 30 -5.40 1.83 24.40
CA TRP A 30 -4.75 1.20 23.26
C TRP A 30 -3.32 0.72 23.50
N TYR A 31 -2.59 1.28 24.46
CA TYR A 31 -1.26 0.83 24.86
C TYR A 31 -1.39 -0.16 26.02
N ARG A 32 -1.74 -1.39 25.70
CA ARG A 32 -2.02 -2.46 26.68
C ARG A 32 -1.41 -3.79 26.19
N PRO A 33 -0.98 -4.68 27.11
CA PRO A 33 -0.19 -5.86 26.79
C PRO A 33 -0.76 -6.75 25.68
N ASN A 34 -2.08 -6.98 25.65
CA ASN A 34 -2.71 -7.82 24.62
C ASN A 34 -2.74 -7.20 23.20
N LEU A 35 -2.25 -5.97 23.04
CA LEU A 35 -2.06 -5.31 21.76
C LEU A 35 -0.60 -4.97 21.48
N MET A 36 0.34 -5.45 22.30
CA MET A 36 1.78 -5.16 22.23
C MET A 36 2.55 -6.44 21.96
N ALA A 37 3.69 -6.29 21.30
CA ALA A 37 4.72 -7.30 21.16
C ALA A 37 6.09 -6.63 21.39
N VAL A 38 6.99 -7.32 22.06
CA VAL A 38 8.37 -6.90 22.22
C VAL A 38 9.21 -7.74 21.27
N MET A 39 9.98 -7.10 20.41
CA MET A 39 10.93 -7.76 19.52
C MET A 39 12.32 -7.22 19.79
N VAL A 40 13.27 -8.09 20.02
CA VAL A 40 14.68 -7.76 20.24
C VAL A 40 15.50 -8.48 19.19
N VAL A 41 16.34 -7.75 18.47
CA VAL A 41 17.18 -8.26 17.39
C VAL A 41 18.60 -7.76 17.61
N GLY A 42 19.57 -8.69 17.55
CA GLY A 42 20.99 -8.38 17.71
C GLY A 42 21.78 -9.60 18.20
N ASP A 43 23.01 -9.37 18.53
CA ASP A 43 23.86 -10.36 19.23
C ASP A 43 23.50 -10.34 20.72
N ILE A 44 22.54 -11.19 21.10
CA ILE A 44 21.93 -11.19 22.44
C ILE A 44 21.93 -12.59 23.06
N ASP A 45 22.02 -12.65 24.38
CA ASP A 45 21.62 -13.85 25.13
C ASP A 45 20.09 -13.88 25.27
N VAL A 46 19.49 -14.93 24.70
CA VAL A 46 18.02 -15.07 24.66
C VAL A 46 17.43 -15.21 26.06
N ALA A 47 18.05 -16.02 26.94
CA ALA A 47 17.54 -16.29 28.28
C ALA A 47 17.59 -15.04 29.17
N GLU A 48 18.69 -14.29 29.09
CA GLU A 48 18.82 -13.02 29.82
C GLU A 48 17.82 -11.98 29.28
N THR A 49 17.65 -11.90 27.96
CA THR A 49 16.70 -10.98 27.32
C THR A 49 15.26 -11.29 27.72
N GLU A 50 14.85 -12.57 27.74
CA GLU A 50 13.51 -12.98 28.21
C GLU A 50 13.30 -12.60 29.67
N LYS A 51 14.31 -12.74 30.51
CA LYS A 51 14.26 -12.34 31.91
C LYS A 51 14.06 -10.84 32.06
N LEU A 52 14.80 -10.04 31.26
CA LEU A 52 14.66 -8.57 31.26
C LEU A 52 13.26 -8.16 30.75
N ILE A 53 12.76 -8.78 29.69
CA ILE A 53 11.40 -8.53 29.19
C ILE A 53 10.38 -8.82 30.29
N SER A 54 10.50 -9.95 30.94
CA SER A 54 9.60 -10.34 32.05
C SER A 54 9.70 -9.36 33.23
N GLN A 55 10.89 -8.90 33.56
CA GLN A 55 11.13 -7.95 34.64
C GLN A 55 10.48 -6.57 34.34
N TYR A 56 10.65 -6.04 33.13
CA TYR A 56 10.16 -4.71 32.78
C TYR A 56 8.72 -4.66 32.33
N PHE A 57 8.21 -5.72 31.69
CA PHE A 57 6.87 -5.73 31.10
C PHE A 57 5.89 -6.69 31.80
N GLY A 58 6.39 -7.68 32.58
CA GLY A 58 5.55 -8.69 33.22
C GLY A 58 4.56 -8.12 34.25
N GLY A 59 4.84 -6.93 34.81
CA GLY A 59 3.92 -6.21 35.71
C GLY A 59 2.74 -5.51 35.04
N LEU A 60 2.77 -5.36 33.70
CA LEU A 60 1.71 -4.69 32.96
C LEU A 60 0.44 -5.55 32.92
N LYS A 61 -0.70 -4.95 33.23
CA LYS A 61 -2.01 -5.63 33.25
C LYS A 61 -2.94 -5.07 32.18
N ASN A 62 -3.71 -5.95 31.58
CA ASN A 62 -4.81 -5.52 30.72
C ASN A 62 -5.95 -4.94 31.54
N PRO A 63 -6.69 -3.94 31.02
CA PRO A 63 -7.95 -3.50 31.63
C PRO A 63 -8.93 -4.66 31.69
N ALA A 64 -9.76 -4.71 32.75
CA ALA A 64 -10.77 -5.75 32.90
C ALA A 64 -11.77 -5.79 31.74
N ASN A 65 -12.18 -4.62 31.24
CA ASN A 65 -13.09 -4.47 30.11
C ASN A 65 -12.38 -3.68 28.99
N PRO A 66 -11.49 -4.32 28.22
CA PRO A 66 -10.71 -3.63 27.21
C PRO A 66 -11.60 -3.15 26.06
N ARG A 67 -11.40 -1.92 25.64
CA ARG A 67 -12.12 -1.34 24.51
C ARG A 67 -11.90 -2.18 23.24
N PRO A 68 -12.99 -2.59 22.53
CA PRO A 68 -12.86 -3.41 21.34
C PRO A 68 -12.19 -2.64 20.19
N ARG A 69 -11.35 -3.33 19.42
CA ARG A 69 -10.73 -2.79 18.23
C ARG A 69 -11.70 -2.92 17.06
N ILE A 70 -12.29 -1.80 16.67
CA ILE A 70 -13.24 -1.76 15.55
C ILE A 70 -12.45 -1.52 14.26
N ALA A 71 -12.52 -2.45 13.32
CA ALA A 71 -12.06 -2.23 11.94
C ALA A 71 -13.11 -1.42 11.17
N ALA A 72 -12.68 -0.32 10.55
CA ALA A 72 -13.56 0.43 9.67
C ALA A 72 -13.65 -0.27 8.31
N THR A 73 -14.86 -0.45 7.82
CA THR A 73 -15.09 -0.98 6.47
C THR A 73 -15.04 0.14 5.44
N VAL A 74 -14.49 -0.18 4.27
CA VAL A 74 -14.57 0.66 3.08
C VAL A 74 -15.67 0.06 2.20
N PRO A 75 -16.73 0.82 1.89
CA PRO A 75 -17.80 0.33 1.03
C PRO A 75 -17.27 -0.05 -0.35
N ALA A 76 -17.76 -1.14 -0.91
CA ALA A 76 -17.46 -1.50 -2.28
C ALA A 76 -18.03 -0.43 -3.24
N ARG A 77 -17.26 -0.11 -4.26
CA ARG A 77 -17.73 0.80 -5.32
C ARG A 77 -18.63 0.01 -6.27
N THR A 78 -19.79 0.58 -6.57
CA THR A 78 -20.76 0.00 -7.50
C THR A 78 -20.70 0.64 -8.90
N LYS A 79 -19.97 1.73 -9.03
CA LYS A 79 -19.76 2.47 -10.28
C LYS A 79 -18.38 3.11 -10.30
N ASN A 80 -17.94 3.49 -11.49
CA ASN A 80 -16.73 4.28 -11.65
C ASN A 80 -17.00 5.71 -11.15
N ASP A 81 -16.05 6.25 -10.40
CA ASP A 81 -16.03 7.64 -9.97
C ASP A 81 -14.79 8.31 -10.56
N ALA A 82 -14.94 9.59 -10.93
CA ALA A 82 -13.83 10.43 -11.33
C ALA A 82 -13.75 11.65 -10.39
N LEU A 83 -12.53 12.02 -10.03
CA LEU A 83 -12.24 13.20 -9.23
C LEU A 83 -11.16 14.00 -9.92
N VAL A 84 -11.42 15.28 -10.16
CA VAL A 84 -10.41 16.24 -10.61
C VAL A 84 -10.04 17.11 -9.42
N VAL A 85 -8.76 17.12 -9.09
CA VAL A 85 -8.21 17.98 -8.04
C VAL A 85 -7.28 18.99 -8.70
N THR A 86 -7.52 20.26 -8.43
CA THR A 86 -6.70 21.36 -8.94
C THR A 86 -6.19 22.20 -7.80
N ASP A 87 -4.97 22.68 -7.92
CA ASP A 87 -4.38 23.63 -7.00
C ASP A 87 -3.57 24.67 -7.78
N LYS A 88 -3.54 25.91 -7.31
CA LYS A 88 -2.82 27.01 -7.95
C LYS A 88 -1.30 26.81 -7.93
N GLU A 89 -0.81 26.06 -6.96
CA GLU A 89 0.61 25.74 -6.78
C GLU A 89 0.99 24.38 -7.41
N ALA A 90 0.05 23.67 -8.03
CA ALA A 90 0.34 22.41 -8.68
C ALA A 90 1.23 22.62 -9.90
N THR A 91 2.44 22.06 -9.82
CA THR A 91 3.44 22.10 -10.90
C THR A 91 3.39 20.87 -11.79
N ASN A 92 2.74 19.81 -11.33
CA ASN A 92 2.67 18.54 -12.03
C ASN A 92 1.23 18.12 -12.25
N PHE A 93 0.98 17.50 -13.39
CA PHE A 93 -0.28 16.86 -13.72
C PHE A 93 -0.11 15.34 -13.75
N GLN A 94 -0.94 14.64 -13.02
CA GLN A 94 -0.92 13.18 -12.94
C GLN A 94 -2.33 12.62 -13.11
N ILE A 95 -2.43 11.53 -13.84
CA ILE A 95 -3.63 10.70 -13.90
C ILE A 95 -3.39 9.50 -12.99
N GLU A 96 -4.38 9.14 -12.20
CA GLU A 96 -4.34 7.97 -11.33
C GLU A 96 -5.61 7.13 -11.49
N LEU A 97 -5.44 5.85 -11.71
CA LEU A 97 -6.50 4.84 -11.74
C LEU A 97 -6.34 3.94 -10.52
N ASN A 98 -7.35 3.92 -9.66
CA ASN A 98 -7.32 3.17 -8.42
C ASN A 98 -8.36 2.04 -8.43
N TYR A 99 -7.87 0.80 -8.30
CA TYR A 99 -8.69 -0.42 -8.22
C TYR A 99 -8.55 -1.04 -6.83
N SER A 100 -9.39 -0.62 -5.89
CA SER A 100 -9.35 -1.10 -4.51
C SER A 100 -10.06 -2.44 -4.35
N THR A 101 -9.45 -3.35 -3.60
CA THR A 101 -10.01 -4.66 -3.25
C THR A 101 -9.83 -4.94 -1.76
N VAL A 102 -10.55 -5.93 -1.24
CA VAL A 102 -10.31 -6.44 0.10
C VAL A 102 -8.97 -7.20 0.06
N LYS A 103 -8.07 -6.85 0.99
CA LYS A 103 -6.80 -7.57 1.12
C LYS A 103 -7.08 -9.02 1.46
N THR A 104 -6.51 -9.91 0.70
CA THR A 104 -6.48 -11.34 1.01
C THR A 104 -5.81 -11.57 2.38
N LYS A 105 -6.01 -12.74 2.96
CA LYS A 105 -5.47 -13.10 4.28
C LYS A 105 -3.98 -12.76 4.41
N PRO A 106 -3.48 -12.49 5.62
CA PRO A 106 -2.05 -12.34 5.84
C PRO A 106 -1.28 -13.54 5.29
N GLU A 107 -0.14 -13.29 4.69
CA GLU A 107 0.75 -14.34 4.23
C GLU A 107 1.33 -15.05 5.45
N THR A 108 0.95 -16.30 5.66
CA THR A 108 1.38 -17.12 6.79
C THR A 108 2.23 -18.30 6.36
N THR A 109 2.27 -18.57 5.05
CA THR A 109 3.03 -19.66 4.45
C THR A 109 3.84 -19.17 3.26
N ILE A 110 4.85 -19.94 2.85
CA ILE A 110 5.62 -19.68 1.62
C ILE A 110 4.69 -19.70 0.40
N GLU A 111 3.67 -20.55 0.39
CA GLU A 111 2.71 -20.62 -0.71
C GLU A 111 1.84 -19.35 -0.78
N ASP A 112 1.40 -18.80 0.35
CA ASP A 112 0.70 -17.52 0.40
C ASP A 112 1.58 -16.39 -0.14
N TYR A 113 2.86 -16.37 0.25
CA TYR A 113 3.85 -15.41 -0.25
C TYR A 113 4.05 -15.52 -1.76
N ARG A 114 4.23 -16.73 -2.28
CA ARG A 114 4.36 -16.97 -3.72
C ARG A 114 3.14 -16.47 -4.49
N ARG A 115 1.94 -16.81 -4.03
CA ARG A 115 0.70 -16.40 -4.70
C ARG A 115 0.43 -14.90 -4.63
N ASN A 116 0.64 -14.31 -3.48
CA ASN A 116 0.27 -12.91 -3.28
C ASN A 116 1.38 -11.94 -3.64
N SER A 117 2.60 -12.14 -3.18
CA SER A 117 3.69 -11.19 -3.36
C SER A 117 4.47 -11.42 -4.63
N ILE A 118 4.91 -12.65 -4.91
CA ILE A 118 5.71 -12.92 -6.12
C ILE A 118 4.90 -12.71 -7.39
N ILE A 119 3.65 -13.20 -7.46
CA ILE A 119 2.81 -13.02 -8.65
C ILE A 119 2.53 -11.53 -8.90
N LYS A 120 2.21 -10.76 -7.85
CA LYS A 120 2.02 -9.32 -7.98
C LYS A 120 3.28 -8.58 -8.42
N SER A 121 4.44 -8.99 -7.90
CA SER A 121 5.74 -8.41 -8.29
C SER A 121 6.08 -8.71 -9.75
N LEU A 122 5.89 -9.94 -10.20
CA LEU A 122 6.08 -10.33 -11.62
C LEU A 122 5.13 -9.55 -12.53
N PHE A 123 3.84 -9.50 -12.19
CA PHE A 123 2.85 -8.72 -12.93
C PHE A 123 3.26 -7.25 -13.06
N THR A 124 3.62 -6.63 -11.94
CA THR A 124 4.03 -5.21 -11.88
C THR A 124 5.28 -4.97 -12.71
N SER A 125 6.27 -5.85 -12.61
CA SER A 125 7.52 -5.75 -13.39
C SER A 125 7.25 -5.80 -14.89
N MET A 126 6.45 -6.77 -15.36
CA MET A 126 6.13 -6.92 -16.78
C MET A 126 5.27 -5.76 -17.30
N LEU A 127 4.28 -5.30 -16.53
CA LEU A 127 3.45 -4.15 -16.91
C LEU A 127 4.28 -2.88 -17.01
N ASN A 128 5.13 -2.61 -16.01
CA ASN A 128 5.96 -1.41 -15.99
C ASN A 128 6.99 -1.42 -17.12
N GLN A 129 7.50 -2.58 -17.50
CA GLN A 129 8.37 -2.69 -18.66
C GLN A 129 7.65 -2.27 -19.96
N ARG A 130 6.41 -2.70 -20.18
CA ARG A 130 5.60 -2.28 -21.34
C ARG A 130 5.30 -0.78 -21.31
N MET A 131 4.95 -0.23 -20.14
CA MET A 131 4.73 1.21 -19.99
C MET A 131 6.01 2.00 -20.30
N ASN A 132 7.16 1.52 -19.85
CA ASN A 132 8.44 2.13 -20.16
C ASN A 132 8.77 2.08 -21.67
N GLU A 133 8.53 0.96 -22.34
CA GLU A 133 8.71 0.84 -23.80
C GLU A 133 7.82 1.82 -24.57
N LEU A 134 6.57 2.01 -24.13
CA LEU A 134 5.67 3.01 -24.72
C LEU A 134 6.18 4.44 -24.49
N SER A 135 6.74 4.76 -23.32
CA SER A 135 7.29 6.08 -23.05
C SER A 135 8.55 6.40 -23.86
N GLN A 136 9.29 5.37 -24.26
CA GLN A 136 10.51 5.49 -25.08
C GLN A 136 10.25 5.37 -26.59
N SER A 137 9.01 5.19 -27.02
CA SER A 137 8.64 5.11 -28.43
C SER A 137 8.89 6.45 -29.14
N GLY A 138 9.03 6.42 -30.48
CA GLY A 138 9.24 7.65 -31.28
C GLY A 138 8.12 8.69 -31.18
N ASN A 139 6.93 8.29 -30.66
CA ASN A 139 5.77 9.16 -30.48
C ASN A 139 5.01 8.81 -29.19
N PRO A 140 5.61 9.05 -28.03
CA PRO A 140 5.11 8.54 -26.76
C PRO A 140 3.75 9.13 -26.40
N PRO A 141 2.81 8.33 -25.83
CA PRO A 141 1.52 8.82 -25.41
C PRO A 141 1.55 9.53 -24.04
N PHE A 142 2.60 9.33 -23.27
CA PHE A 142 2.82 9.92 -21.94
C PHE A 142 4.33 10.07 -21.70
N SER A 143 4.72 10.93 -20.79
CA SER A 143 6.13 11.09 -20.37
C SER A 143 6.58 9.93 -19.50
N PHE A 144 5.69 9.46 -18.61
CA PHE A 144 5.93 8.32 -17.75
C PHE A 144 4.60 7.67 -17.35
N ALA A 145 4.58 6.36 -17.22
CA ALA A 145 3.45 5.62 -16.68
C ALA A 145 3.90 4.34 -15.97
N GLY A 146 3.05 3.83 -15.11
CA GLY A 146 3.31 2.57 -14.41
C GLY A 146 2.13 2.09 -13.61
N GLY A 147 2.34 0.98 -12.93
CA GLY A 147 1.36 0.42 -12.01
C GLY A 147 2.04 -0.24 -10.81
N ASN A 148 1.32 -0.32 -9.71
CA ASN A 148 1.77 -1.01 -8.51
C ASN A 148 0.60 -1.55 -7.69
N PHE A 149 0.89 -2.55 -6.85
CA PHE A 149 0.00 -2.95 -5.76
C PHE A 149 0.46 -2.29 -4.46
N GLY A 150 -0.48 -1.78 -3.69
CA GLY A 150 -0.17 -1.13 -2.43
C GLY A 150 -1.27 -1.25 -1.39
N SER A 151 -0.95 -0.90 -0.15
CA SER A 151 -1.94 -0.81 0.91
C SER A 151 -2.80 0.42 0.70
N TYR A 152 -4.11 0.23 0.61
CA TYR A 152 -5.08 1.31 0.46
C TYR A 152 -5.63 1.78 1.80
N ALA A 153 -6.06 0.81 2.61
CA ALA A 153 -6.52 1.02 3.98
C ALA A 153 -6.31 -0.29 4.74
N ARG A 154 -6.49 -0.29 6.05
CA ARG A 154 -6.36 -1.52 6.83
C ARG A 154 -7.36 -2.59 6.37
N GLY A 155 -6.85 -3.73 5.93
CA GLY A 155 -7.64 -4.81 5.36
C GLY A 155 -8.04 -4.61 3.89
N TYR A 156 -7.49 -3.59 3.24
CA TYR A 156 -7.72 -3.29 1.82
C TYR A 156 -6.40 -3.03 1.11
N GLU A 157 -6.33 -3.47 -0.12
CA GLU A 157 -5.23 -3.17 -1.04
C GLU A 157 -5.79 -2.54 -2.31
N ALA A 158 -4.93 -1.89 -3.07
CA ALA A 158 -5.30 -1.37 -4.38
C ALA A 158 -4.23 -1.72 -5.40
N PHE A 159 -4.66 -2.00 -6.61
CA PHE A 159 -3.83 -1.83 -7.78
C PHE A 159 -4.00 -0.38 -8.26
N ASN A 160 -2.91 0.34 -8.36
CA ASN A 160 -2.86 1.69 -8.88
C ASN A 160 -2.13 1.68 -10.22
N ALA A 161 -2.73 2.27 -11.24
CA ALA A 161 -2.04 2.62 -12.47
C ALA A 161 -2.02 4.14 -12.61
N PHE A 162 -0.93 4.69 -13.05
CA PHE A 162 -0.76 6.13 -13.15
C PHE A 162 -0.02 6.53 -14.43
N ALA A 163 -0.23 7.77 -14.84
CA ALA A 163 0.53 8.37 -15.93
C ALA A 163 0.79 9.86 -15.68
N ILE A 164 1.98 10.30 -16.06
CA ILE A 164 2.33 11.70 -16.23
C ILE A 164 2.16 12.00 -17.73
N PRO A 165 1.17 12.80 -18.11
CA PRO A 165 0.93 13.15 -19.51
C PRO A 165 2.13 13.83 -20.14
N GLY A 166 2.32 13.57 -21.43
CA GLY A 166 3.27 14.28 -22.25
C GLY A 166 2.58 15.40 -23.05
N PRO A 167 3.25 15.91 -24.11
CA PRO A 167 2.72 17.00 -24.95
C PRO A 167 1.36 16.70 -25.61
N LYS A 168 0.99 15.41 -25.74
CA LYS A 168 -0.28 14.98 -26.33
C LYS A 168 -1.49 15.10 -25.38
N GLY A 169 -1.24 15.51 -24.13
CA GLY A 169 -2.27 15.77 -23.15
C GLY A 169 -2.80 14.54 -22.39
N PRO A 170 -3.67 14.80 -21.41
CA PRO A 170 -4.15 13.81 -20.47
C PRO A 170 -5.02 12.70 -21.10
N ASP A 171 -5.87 13.05 -22.05
CA ASP A 171 -6.76 12.06 -22.69
C ASP A 171 -5.97 10.98 -23.43
N THR A 172 -4.90 11.37 -24.13
CA THR A 172 -4.03 10.44 -24.82
C THR A 172 -3.31 9.52 -23.85
N ALA A 173 -2.80 10.06 -22.75
CA ALA A 173 -2.13 9.30 -21.71
C ALA A 173 -3.09 8.30 -21.03
N LEU A 174 -4.28 8.75 -20.66
CA LEU A 174 -5.31 7.90 -20.05
C LEU A 174 -5.72 6.74 -20.97
N ARG A 175 -6.00 7.06 -22.24
CA ARG A 175 -6.36 6.04 -23.25
C ARG A 175 -5.25 5.00 -23.43
N ALA A 176 -4.00 5.43 -23.49
CA ALA A 176 -2.87 4.52 -23.65
C ALA A 176 -2.72 3.58 -22.46
N VAL A 177 -2.81 4.09 -21.23
CA VAL A 177 -2.77 3.26 -20.02
C VAL A 177 -3.92 2.26 -20.00
N LEU A 178 -5.15 2.71 -20.24
CA LEU A 178 -6.32 1.82 -20.28
C LEU A 178 -6.20 0.75 -21.37
N THR A 179 -5.71 1.13 -22.55
CA THR A 179 -5.50 0.20 -23.66
C THR A 179 -4.50 -0.89 -23.28
N GLU A 180 -3.40 -0.53 -22.62
CA GLU A 180 -2.40 -1.52 -22.19
C GLU A 180 -2.93 -2.43 -21.08
N LEU A 181 -3.67 -1.89 -20.11
CA LEU A 181 -4.34 -2.69 -19.09
C LEU A 181 -5.35 -3.68 -19.69
N GLU A 182 -6.17 -3.25 -20.64
CA GLU A 182 -7.10 -4.15 -21.34
C GLU A 182 -6.37 -5.17 -22.24
N ARG A 183 -5.23 -4.80 -22.82
CA ARG A 183 -4.38 -5.73 -23.58
C ARG A 183 -3.86 -6.84 -22.67
N VAL A 184 -3.34 -6.47 -21.49
CA VAL A 184 -2.85 -7.45 -20.50
C VAL A 184 -4.00 -8.35 -20.02
N LYS A 185 -5.17 -7.77 -19.74
CA LYS A 185 -6.36 -8.54 -19.32
C LYS A 185 -6.80 -9.53 -20.37
N LYS A 186 -6.75 -9.16 -21.65
CA LYS A 186 -7.25 -9.99 -22.76
C LYS A 186 -6.24 -11.04 -23.23
N PHE A 187 -4.96 -10.71 -23.28
CA PHE A 187 -3.92 -11.52 -23.90
C PHE A 187 -2.83 -11.99 -22.93
N GLY A 188 -2.76 -11.43 -21.73
CA GLY A 188 -1.72 -11.71 -20.76
C GLY A 188 -0.34 -11.17 -21.17
N PHE A 189 0.68 -11.82 -20.66
CA PHE A 189 2.08 -11.57 -20.97
C PHE A 189 2.67 -12.74 -21.76
N THR A 190 3.70 -12.48 -22.53
CA THR A 190 4.44 -13.50 -23.28
C THR A 190 5.40 -14.25 -22.36
N GLN A 191 5.82 -15.46 -22.77
CA GLN A 191 6.82 -16.23 -22.05
C GLN A 191 8.14 -15.46 -21.90
N GLY A 192 8.57 -14.72 -22.94
CA GLY A 192 9.80 -13.93 -22.88
C GLY A 192 9.76 -12.79 -21.86
N GLU A 193 8.60 -12.13 -21.68
CA GLU A 193 8.43 -11.12 -20.63
C GLU A 193 8.52 -11.75 -19.24
N LEU A 194 7.90 -12.91 -19.05
CA LEU A 194 7.94 -13.63 -17.78
C LEU A 194 9.37 -14.05 -17.41
N GLU A 195 10.13 -14.60 -18.36
CA GLU A 195 11.51 -15.03 -18.08
C GLU A 195 12.43 -13.84 -17.76
N ARG A 196 12.26 -12.69 -18.42
CA ARG A 196 12.97 -11.46 -18.06
C ARG A 196 12.60 -10.98 -16.65
N ALA A 197 11.33 -10.97 -16.31
CA ALA A 197 10.85 -10.54 -14.99
C ALA A 197 11.37 -11.46 -13.88
N LYS A 198 11.37 -12.78 -14.08
CA LYS A 198 11.97 -13.75 -13.15
C LYS A 198 13.48 -13.53 -12.98
N SER A 199 14.21 -13.26 -14.06
CA SER A 199 15.64 -12.98 -13.99
C SER A 199 15.96 -11.71 -13.19
N ILE A 200 15.11 -10.70 -13.26
CA ILE A 200 15.26 -9.48 -12.46
C ILE A 200 15.00 -9.75 -10.99
N LEU A 201 13.91 -10.44 -10.65
CA LEU A 201 13.56 -10.78 -9.26
C LEU A 201 14.58 -11.72 -8.63
N GLY A 202 15.02 -12.76 -9.34
CA GLY A 202 16.03 -13.70 -8.81
C GLY A 202 17.41 -13.07 -8.57
N LYS A 203 17.74 -11.96 -9.22
CA LYS A 203 18.96 -11.20 -8.93
C LYS A 203 18.84 -10.36 -7.65
N ILE A 204 17.63 -9.95 -7.28
CA ILE A 204 17.38 -9.20 -6.04
C ILE A 204 17.51 -10.15 -4.84
N ASP A 205 16.94 -11.36 -4.93
CA ASP A 205 17.01 -12.37 -3.85
C ASP A 205 18.42 -12.97 -3.64
N LEU A 206 19.32 -12.83 -4.62
CA LEU A 206 20.71 -13.32 -4.52
C LEU A 206 21.71 -12.23 -4.07
N ALA A 207 21.26 -10.99 -3.89
CA ALA A 207 22.10 -9.86 -3.49
C ALA A 207 22.01 -9.54 -1.97
N GLU A 208 21.20 -10.27 -1.21
CA GLU A 208 21.14 -10.29 0.24
C GLU A 208 21.88 -11.51 0.82
#